data_42995546384f5699597ea641a1939975
#
_entry.id   42995546384f5699597ea641a1939975
#
_cell.length_a   1.000
_cell.length_b   1.000
_cell.length_c   1.000
_cell.angle_alpha   90.00
_cell.angle_beta   90.00
_cell.angle_gamma   90.00
#
_symmetry.space_group_name_H-M   'P 1'
#
loop_
_entity.id
_entity.type
_entity.pdbx_description
1 polymer ?
#
loop_
_entity_poly.entity_id
_entity_poly.type
_entity_poly.pdbx_seq_one_letter_code
_entity_poly.pdbx_strand_id
1 'polypeptide(L)'
;MQKNRLLIIGAGGFGREVLQWAQDVQAQGCVDWEVAGFLDTNPQAFKEFDIDLPVLGSPEAWQPSPEDRLVCAIGDPTIRLRICRGLQARGADFVSLIHPSAIVGSRCYIGKGTILCPGVTVTVDASIGDLVILNVRSCVGHDVRVGD
;
A
#
# COMPACT_ATOMS: atom_id res chain seq x y z
N MET A 1 -14.23 18.60 5.45
CA MET A 1 -12.76 18.62 5.13
C MET A 1 -12.55 17.77 3.89
N GLN A 2 -11.72 18.25 2.98
CA GLN A 2 -11.35 17.48 1.78
C GLN A 2 -10.50 16.28 2.22
N LYS A 3 -10.85 15.08 1.77
CA LYS A 3 -10.06 13.87 2.06
C LYS A 3 -8.79 13.89 1.23
N ASN A 4 -7.74 13.29 1.78
CA ASN A 4 -6.52 13.02 1.03
C ASN A 4 -6.78 12.00 -0.10
N ARG A 5 -5.89 11.94 -1.07
CA ARG A 5 -5.99 11.05 -2.23
C ARG A 5 -5.08 9.85 -2.04
N LEU A 6 -5.63 8.63 -1.97
CA LEU A 6 -4.81 7.44 -2.01
C LEU A 6 -4.48 7.08 -3.46
N LEU A 7 -3.20 6.99 -3.77
CA LEU A 7 -2.67 6.56 -5.06
C LEU A 7 -1.97 5.21 -4.90
N ILE A 8 -2.38 4.25 -5.71
CA ILE A 8 -1.81 2.90 -5.72
C ILE A 8 -0.73 2.83 -6.79
N ILE A 9 0.50 2.51 -6.42
CA ILE A 9 1.61 2.33 -7.34
C ILE A 9 1.60 0.89 -7.86
N GLY A 10 1.47 0.76 -9.18
CA GLY A 10 1.32 -0.53 -9.85
C GLY A 10 -0.15 -0.87 -10.13
N ALA A 11 -0.50 -1.00 -11.42
CA ALA A 11 -1.85 -1.27 -11.91
C ALA A 11 -2.00 -2.70 -12.46
N GLY A 12 -1.11 -3.60 -12.10
CA GLY A 12 -1.17 -5.02 -12.45
C GLY A 12 -2.13 -5.82 -11.56
N GLY A 13 -1.99 -7.14 -11.57
CA GLY A 13 -2.84 -8.05 -10.77
C GLY A 13 -2.82 -7.70 -9.29
N PHE A 14 -1.64 -7.51 -8.72
CA PHE A 14 -1.51 -7.14 -7.31
C PHE A 14 -2.08 -5.72 -7.03
N GLY A 15 -1.97 -4.79 -7.97
CA GLY A 15 -2.61 -3.47 -7.86
C GLY A 15 -4.13 -3.56 -7.76
N ARG A 16 -4.77 -4.47 -8.50
CA ARG A 16 -6.21 -4.71 -8.40
C ARG A 16 -6.64 -5.33 -7.08
N GLU A 17 -5.82 -6.24 -6.52
CA GLU A 17 -6.04 -6.77 -5.17
C GLU A 17 -5.92 -5.66 -4.12
N VAL A 18 -4.88 -4.84 -4.20
CA VAL A 18 -4.66 -3.71 -3.27
C VAL A 18 -5.79 -2.69 -3.37
N LEU A 19 -6.35 -2.45 -4.56
CA LEU A 19 -7.55 -1.62 -4.72
C LEU A 19 -8.72 -2.15 -3.89
N GLN A 20 -9.03 -3.44 -3.99
CA GLN A 20 -10.10 -4.04 -3.20
C GLN A 20 -9.85 -3.87 -1.69
N TRP A 21 -8.63 -4.15 -1.25
CA TRP A 21 -8.28 -4.03 0.18
C TRP A 21 -8.29 -2.58 0.68
N ALA A 22 -7.91 -1.62 -0.17
CA ALA A 22 -8.03 -0.21 0.17
C ALA A 22 -9.50 0.21 0.32
N GLN A 23 -10.38 -0.28 -0.53
CA GLN A 23 -11.83 -0.06 -0.41
C GLN A 23 -12.40 -0.70 0.87
N ASP A 24 -11.94 -1.90 1.22
CA ASP A 24 -12.34 -2.58 2.47
C ASP A 24 -11.90 -1.79 3.71
N VAL A 25 -10.68 -1.25 3.71
CA VAL A 25 -10.17 -0.37 4.78
C VAL A 25 -10.96 0.95 4.83
N GLN A 26 -11.23 1.56 3.68
CA GLN A 26 -11.99 2.80 3.59
C GLN A 26 -13.42 2.63 4.15
N ALA A 27 -14.04 1.48 3.91
CA ALA A 27 -15.38 1.15 4.40
C ALA A 27 -15.46 1.11 5.94
N GLN A 28 -14.34 0.92 6.65
CA GLN A 28 -14.29 1.00 8.12
C GLN A 28 -14.41 2.45 8.63
N GLY A 29 -14.25 3.46 7.78
CA GLY A 29 -14.42 4.85 8.14
C GLY A 29 -13.31 5.46 9.01
N CYS A 30 -12.18 4.75 9.19
CA CYS A 30 -11.09 5.16 10.07
C CYS A 30 -9.90 5.81 9.35
N VAL A 31 -10.01 6.09 8.05
CA VAL A 31 -8.95 6.70 7.25
C VAL A 31 -9.35 8.08 6.72
N ASP A 32 -8.35 8.94 6.54
CA ASP A 32 -8.50 10.32 6.07
C ASP A 32 -8.33 10.47 4.55
N TRP A 33 -8.31 9.36 3.82
CA TRP A 33 -8.12 9.31 2.37
C TRP A 33 -9.22 8.53 1.66
N GLU A 34 -9.31 8.76 0.36
CA GLU A 34 -10.11 7.95 -0.57
C GLU A 34 -9.27 7.55 -1.77
N VAL A 35 -9.57 6.39 -2.37
CA VAL A 35 -8.82 5.91 -3.54
C VAL A 35 -9.11 6.84 -4.73
N ALA A 36 -8.05 7.41 -5.30
CA ALA A 36 -8.16 8.40 -6.37
C ALA A 36 -7.60 7.89 -7.72
N GLY A 37 -6.79 6.84 -7.72
CA GLY A 37 -6.24 6.29 -8.96
C GLY A 37 -4.95 5.52 -8.75
N PHE A 38 -4.27 5.30 -9.86
CA PHE A 38 -3.05 4.49 -9.93
C PHE A 38 -1.88 5.27 -10.53
N LEU A 39 -0.69 4.88 -10.15
CA LEU A 39 0.55 5.27 -10.81
C LEU A 39 1.15 4.04 -11.51
N ASP A 40 1.20 4.07 -12.83
CA ASP A 40 1.75 2.99 -13.64
C ASP A 40 2.27 3.55 -14.98
N THR A 41 3.19 2.85 -15.61
CA THR A 41 3.68 3.20 -16.94
C THR A 41 2.72 2.82 -18.06
N ASN A 42 1.74 1.94 -17.78
CA ASN A 42 0.71 1.53 -18.73
C ASN A 42 -0.61 2.29 -18.50
N PRO A 43 -0.92 3.32 -19.30
CA PRO A 43 -2.15 4.09 -19.13
C PRO A 43 -3.44 3.30 -19.44
N GLN A 44 -3.31 2.14 -20.07
CA GLN A 44 -4.44 1.27 -20.45
C GLN A 44 -4.50 -0.02 -19.60
N ALA A 45 -3.92 -0.01 -18.41
CA ALA A 45 -3.83 -1.18 -17.55
C ALA A 45 -5.18 -1.83 -17.25
N PHE A 46 -6.27 -1.04 -17.27
CA PHE A 46 -7.62 -1.49 -16.94
C PHE A 46 -8.56 -1.65 -18.13
N LYS A 47 -8.04 -1.59 -19.36
CA LYS A 47 -8.88 -1.68 -20.58
C LYS A 47 -9.81 -2.90 -20.61
N GLU A 48 -9.38 -4.00 -20.00
CA GLU A 48 -10.13 -5.28 -19.96
C GLU A 48 -10.80 -5.53 -18.60
N PHE A 49 -10.77 -4.55 -17.69
CA PHE A 49 -11.31 -4.67 -16.35
C PHE A 49 -12.33 -3.57 -16.08
N ASP A 50 -13.39 -3.89 -15.35
CA ASP A 50 -14.41 -2.93 -14.92
C ASP A 50 -13.90 -2.13 -13.70
N ILE A 51 -12.92 -1.26 -13.96
CA ILE A 51 -12.31 -0.37 -12.95
C ILE A 51 -12.41 1.07 -13.47
N ASP A 52 -13.27 1.86 -12.84
CA ASP A 52 -13.49 3.27 -13.15
C ASP A 52 -12.56 4.16 -12.30
N LEU A 53 -11.26 3.92 -12.39
CA LEU A 53 -10.23 4.74 -11.75
C LEU A 53 -9.10 5.03 -12.75
N PRO A 54 -8.59 6.25 -12.79
CA PRO A 54 -7.56 6.63 -13.75
C PRO A 54 -6.17 6.06 -13.41
N VAL A 55 -5.38 5.81 -14.43
CA VAL A 55 -3.92 5.76 -14.33
C VAL A 55 -3.39 7.17 -14.57
N LEU A 56 -2.86 7.81 -13.54
CA LEU A 56 -2.53 9.23 -13.51
C LEU A 56 -1.15 9.56 -14.09
N GLY A 57 -0.29 8.56 -14.20
CA GLY A 57 1.05 8.70 -14.75
C GLY A 57 2.04 7.68 -14.19
N SER A 58 3.29 7.81 -14.63
CA SER A 58 4.36 6.92 -14.17
C SER A 58 4.84 7.32 -12.76
N PRO A 59 5.13 6.35 -11.89
CA PRO A 59 5.64 6.66 -10.56
C PRO A 59 7.00 7.38 -10.57
N GLU A 60 7.85 7.12 -11.57
CA GLU A 60 9.14 7.78 -11.69
C GLU A 60 9.02 9.27 -11.98
N ALA A 61 8.02 9.68 -12.76
CA ALA A 61 7.78 11.07 -13.13
C ALA A 61 6.85 11.80 -12.15
N TRP A 62 6.17 11.08 -11.24
CA TRP A 62 5.18 11.66 -10.34
C TRP A 62 5.81 12.66 -9.38
N GLN A 63 5.17 13.82 -9.25
CA GLN A 63 5.51 14.83 -8.25
C GLN A 63 4.45 14.79 -7.14
N PRO A 64 4.78 14.25 -5.96
CA PRO A 64 3.82 14.14 -4.87
C PRO A 64 3.31 15.49 -4.40
N SER A 65 2.02 15.58 -4.13
CA SER A 65 1.38 16.72 -3.49
C SER A 65 1.11 16.44 -2.00
N PRO A 66 0.88 17.47 -1.18
CA PRO A 66 0.59 17.28 0.25
C PRO A 66 -0.66 16.43 0.55
N GLU A 67 -1.60 16.37 -0.40
CA GLU A 67 -2.82 15.57 -0.28
C GLU A 67 -2.62 14.12 -0.71
N ASP A 68 -1.49 13.78 -1.33
CA ASP A 68 -1.23 12.43 -1.80
C ASP A 68 -0.82 11.51 -0.65
N ARG A 69 -1.47 10.37 -0.57
CA ARG A 69 -1.10 9.22 0.23
C ARG A 69 -0.77 8.08 -0.73
N LEU A 70 0.34 7.42 -0.55
CA LEU A 70 0.80 6.40 -1.49
C LEU A 70 0.86 5.03 -0.83
N VAL A 71 0.50 4.01 -1.59
CA VAL A 71 0.74 2.61 -1.25
C VAL A 71 1.32 1.89 -2.47
N CYS A 72 2.32 1.03 -2.27
CA CYS A 72 3.01 0.39 -3.38
C CYS A 72 2.58 -1.06 -3.56
N ALA A 73 1.91 -1.34 -4.68
CA ALA A 73 1.44 -2.66 -5.09
C ALA A 73 2.38 -3.31 -6.13
N ILE A 74 3.69 -3.18 -5.93
CA ILE A 74 4.70 -3.84 -6.75
C ILE A 74 5.27 -5.00 -5.93
N GLY A 75 5.08 -6.24 -6.43
CA GLY A 75 5.52 -7.45 -5.74
C GLY A 75 7.04 -7.62 -5.67
N ASP A 76 7.76 -7.25 -6.73
CA ASP A 76 9.23 -7.33 -6.74
C ASP A 76 9.83 -6.35 -5.71
N PRO A 77 10.55 -6.83 -4.70
CA PRO A 77 11.04 -5.98 -3.62
C PRO A 77 12.12 -4.99 -4.09
N THR A 78 12.95 -5.36 -5.06
CA THR A 78 14.00 -4.49 -5.59
C THR A 78 13.39 -3.30 -6.34
N ILE A 79 12.42 -3.57 -7.20
CA ILE A 79 11.70 -2.53 -7.95
C ILE A 79 10.88 -1.67 -6.99
N ARG A 80 10.16 -2.29 -6.06
CA ARG A 80 9.36 -1.59 -5.04
C ARG A 80 10.21 -0.60 -4.25
N LEU A 81 11.30 -1.05 -3.65
CA LEU A 81 12.16 -0.19 -2.83
C LEU A 81 12.77 0.94 -3.66
N ARG A 82 13.21 0.67 -4.88
CA ARG A 82 13.77 1.70 -5.78
C ARG A 82 12.75 2.80 -6.07
N ILE A 83 11.53 2.44 -6.46
CA ILE A 83 10.46 3.39 -6.80
C ILE A 83 10.02 4.16 -5.56
N CYS A 84 9.76 3.46 -4.45
CA CYS A 84 9.27 4.09 -3.23
C CYS A 84 10.29 5.06 -2.64
N ARG A 85 11.57 4.69 -2.59
CA ARG A 85 12.63 5.58 -2.10
C ARG A 85 12.82 6.80 -3.00
N GLY A 86 12.70 6.63 -4.31
CA GLY A 86 12.71 7.75 -5.25
C GLY A 86 11.56 8.73 -5.03
N LEU A 87 10.36 8.22 -4.73
CA LEU A 87 9.20 9.04 -4.38
C LEU A 87 9.35 9.70 -3.00
N GLN A 88 9.84 8.98 -2.00
CA GLN A 88 10.13 9.52 -0.66
C GLN A 88 11.13 10.69 -0.72
N ALA A 89 12.17 10.58 -1.55
CA ALA A 89 13.13 11.66 -1.77
C ALA A 89 12.49 12.91 -2.37
N ARG A 90 11.33 12.78 -3.02
CA ARG A 90 10.51 13.89 -3.54
C ARG A 90 9.38 14.30 -2.59
N GLY A 91 9.39 13.81 -1.36
CA GLY A 91 8.42 14.19 -0.34
C GLY A 91 7.13 13.37 -0.31
N ALA A 92 7.10 12.19 -0.94
CA ALA A 92 5.93 11.31 -0.91
C ALA A 92 5.63 10.80 0.51
N ASP A 93 4.36 10.80 0.89
CA ASP A 93 3.86 10.23 2.14
C ASP A 93 3.26 8.85 1.88
N PHE A 94 3.94 7.81 2.36
CA PHE A 94 3.48 6.44 2.27
C PHE A 94 2.65 6.05 3.49
N VAL A 95 1.48 5.49 3.24
CA VAL A 95 0.58 4.98 4.27
C VAL A 95 0.61 3.46 4.29
N SER A 96 0.47 2.88 5.48
CA SER A 96 0.34 1.43 5.61
C SER A 96 -1.11 1.01 5.38
N LEU A 97 -1.29 -0.08 4.65
CA LEU A 97 -2.59 -0.65 4.36
C LEU A 97 -2.74 -1.96 5.14
N ILE A 98 -3.49 -1.92 6.22
CA ILE A 98 -3.74 -3.09 7.06
C ILE A 98 -5.17 -3.54 6.80
N HIS A 99 -5.33 -4.70 6.14
CA HIS A 99 -6.66 -5.22 5.84
C HIS A 99 -7.45 -5.48 7.13
N PRO A 100 -8.77 -5.22 7.17
CA PRO A 100 -9.58 -5.39 8.39
C PRO A 100 -9.57 -6.80 8.96
N SER A 101 -9.29 -7.83 8.16
CA SER A 101 -9.14 -9.21 8.61
C SER A 101 -7.74 -9.58 9.08
N ALA A 102 -6.77 -8.66 9.02
CA ALA A 102 -5.45 -8.89 9.59
C ALA A 102 -5.50 -8.75 11.11
N ILE A 103 -4.74 -9.59 11.80
CA ILE A 103 -4.62 -9.58 13.26
C ILE A 103 -3.22 -9.09 13.61
N VAL A 104 -3.14 -8.02 14.38
CA VAL A 104 -1.88 -7.50 14.91
C VAL A 104 -1.96 -7.49 16.43
N GLY A 105 -1.13 -8.27 17.06
CA GLY A 105 -1.07 -8.41 18.50
C GLY A 105 -0.39 -7.24 19.20
N SER A 106 -0.30 -7.35 20.51
CA SER A 106 0.23 -6.27 21.35
C SER A 106 1.73 -6.05 21.16
N ARG A 107 2.15 -4.80 21.31
CA ARG A 107 3.56 -4.36 21.28
C ARG A 107 4.26 -4.67 19.95
N CYS A 108 3.48 -4.64 18.86
CA CYS A 108 4.00 -4.76 17.51
C CYS A 108 4.25 -3.37 16.89
N TYR A 109 5.30 -3.26 16.11
CA TYR A 109 5.56 -2.10 15.26
C TYR A 109 5.31 -2.48 13.79
N ILE A 110 4.57 -1.64 13.09
CA ILE A 110 4.33 -1.74 11.65
C ILE A 110 4.84 -0.48 10.99
N GLY A 111 5.84 -0.64 10.13
CA GLY A 111 6.47 0.46 9.41
C GLY A 111 5.58 1.09 8.35
N LYS A 112 5.99 2.27 7.87
CA LYS A 112 5.26 3.04 6.85
C LYS A 112 5.24 2.34 5.50
N GLY A 113 4.14 2.49 4.77
CA GLY A 113 3.98 1.93 3.43
C GLY A 113 3.88 0.40 3.40
N THR A 114 3.73 -0.23 4.55
CA THR A 114 3.61 -1.69 4.67
C THR A 114 2.19 -2.14 4.37
N ILE A 115 2.05 -3.25 3.66
CA ILE A 115 0.76 -3.87 3.36
C ILE A 115 0.64 -5.18 4.15
N LEU A 116 -0.36 -5.25 5.01
CA LEU A 116 -0.79 -6.49 5.64
C LEU A 116 -2.05 -6.98 4.91
N CYS A 117 -1.86 -8.01 4.08
CA CYS A 117 -2.93 -8.58 3.25
C CYS A 117 -3.99 -9.30 4.08
N PRO A 118 -5.13 -9.70 3.48
CA PRO A 118 -6.19 -10.43 4.18
C PRO A 118 -5.69 -11.65 4.94
N GLY A 119 -6.11 -11.78 6.19
CA GLY A 119 -5.82 -12.93 7.05
C GLY A 119 -4.37 -13.00 7.56
N VAL A 120 -3.58 -11.95 7.39
CA VAL A 120 -2.24 -11.86 7.99
C VAL A 120 -2.37 -11.87 9.50
N THR A 121 -1.48 -12.60 10.17
CA THR A 121 -1.39 -12.61 11.63
C THR A 121 0.03 -12.23 12.06
N VAL A 122 0.15 -11.14 12.79
CA VAL A 122 1.37 -10.76 13.51
C VAL A 122 1.08 -10.93 15.00
N THR A 123 1.82 -11.80 15.69
CA THR A 123 1.44 -12.19 17.05
C THR A 123 1.75 -11.08 18.07
N VAL A 124 2.83 -11.17 18.82
CA VAL A 124 3.18 -10.16 19.83
C VAL A 124 4.68 -9.80 19.74
N ASP A 125 5.04 -8.61 20.20
CA ASP A 125 6.44 -8.18 20.34
C ASP A 125 7.23 -8.26 19.01
N ALA A 126 6.57 -8.14 17.87
CA ALA A 126 7.17 -8.21 16.53
C ALA A 126 7.38 -6.82 15.94
N SER A 127 8.35 -6.69 15.04
CA SER A 127 8.65 -5.45 14.34
C SER A 127 8.70 -5.72 12.84
N ILE A 128 7.84 -5.03 12.10
CA ILE A 128 7.81 -5.05 10.64
C ILE A 128 8.30 -3.70 10.14
N GLY A 129 9.29 -3.71 9.26
CA GLY A 129 9.90 -2.51 8.69
C GLY A 129 9.00 -1.74 7.73
N ASP A 130 9.58 -0.79 7.03
CA ASP A 130 8.89 0.04 6.05
C ASP A 130 8.74 -0.70 4.71
N LEU A 131 7.67 -0.39 3.97
CA LEU A 131 7.44 -0.89 2.60
C LEU A 131 7.38 -2.43 2.48
N VAL A 132 7.11 -3.12 3.57
CA VAL A 132 6.99 -4.59 3.60
C VAL A 132 5.61 -5.00 3.08
N ILE A 133 5.56 -6.13 2.38
CA ILE A 133 4.32 -6.80 2.00
C ILE A 133 4.26 -8.16 2.70
N LEU A 134 3.35 -8.31 3.64
CA LEU A 134 2.98 -9.63 4.17
C LEU A 134 1.79 -10.14 3.37
N ASN A 135 2.02 -11.17 2.57
CA ASN A 135 1.04 -11.70 1.63
C ASN A 135 -0.11 -12.41 2.35
N VAL A 136 -1.18 -12.69 1.61
CA VAL A 136 -2.42 -13.30 2.13
C VAL A 136 -2.11 -14.48 3.05
N ARG A 137 -2.70 -14.45 4.27
CA ARG A 137 -2.56 -15.48 5.31
C ARG A 137 -1.13 -15.74 5.81
N SER A 138 -0.20 -14.82 5.58
CA SER A 138 1.13 -14.92 6.20
C SER A 138 1.04 -14.80 7.72
N CYS A 139 1.97 -15.45 8.41
CA CYS A 139 2.07 -15.37 9.86
C CYS A 139 3.49 -14.95 10.27
N VAL A 140 3.56 -14.00 11.21
CA VAL A 140 4.81 -13.56 11.85
C VAL A 140 4.68 -13.85 13.34
N GLY A 141 5.60 -14.69 13.86
CA GLY A 141 5.63 -15.09 15.26
C GLY A 141 6.15 -13.98 16.18
N HIS A 142 6.11 -14.28 17.48
CA HIS A 142 6.63 -13.38 18.51
C HIS A 142 8.14 -13.12 18.36
N ASP A 143 8.59 -11.95 18.78
CA ASP A 143 10.00 -11.51 18.77
C ASP A 143 10.67 -11.46 17.38
N VAL A 144 9.90 -11.65 16.30
CA VAL A 144 10.41 -11.59 14.92
C VAL A 144 10.63 -10.14 14.50
N ARG A 145 11.72 -9.91 13.78
CA ARG A 145 11.98 -8.64 13.09
C ARG A 145 12.07 -8.88 11.59
N VAL A 146 11.24 -8.16 10.84
CA VAL A 146 11.27 -8.12 9.39
C VAL A 146 11.81 -6.76 8.97
N GLY A 147 12.88 -6.73 8.17
CA GLY A 147 13.44 -5.50 7.62
C GLY A 147 12.60 -4.96 6.45
N ASP A 148 13.02 -3.82 5.93
CA ASP A 148 12.37 -3.15 4.78
C ASP A 148 12.49 -3.98 3.49
#